data_d90aee1621548288dd021ce17caa222b
#
_entry.id   d90aee1621548288dd021ce17caa222b
#
_cell.length_a   1.000
_cell.length_b   1.000
_cell.length_c   1.000
_cell.angle_alpha   90.00
_cell.angle_beta   90.00
_cell.angle_gamma   90.00
#
_symmetry.space_group_name_H-M   'P 1'
#
loop_
_entity.id
_entity.type
_entity.pdbx_description
1 polymer ?
#
loop_
_entity_poly.entity_id
_entity_poly.type
_entity_poly.pdbx_seq_one_letter_code
_entity_poly.pdbx_strand_id
1 'polypeptide(L)'
;MIKFNRLLKIIFHFTNITLILFYLYPGSILGYILYNNFTEQPQITRDFSNISTNHFYAFLFLSIIGILAYIKDKKIYFIIKYLFLLSIVLEFFHLIISTRAFQLSDLLGNILGVLVAFIVYKVLRYN
;
A
#
# COMPACT_ATOMS: atom_id res chain seq x y z
N MET A 1 -14.16 -20.23 -10.77
CA MET A 1 -13.28 -19.14 -11.25
C MET A 1 -13.89 -17.75 -11.13
N ILE A 2 -15.12 -17.52 -11.57
CA ILE A 2 -15.83 -16.20 -11.44
C ILE A 2 -16.01 -15.78 -9.98
N LYS A 3 -16.38 -16.72 -9.08
CA LYS A 3 -16.52 -16.43 -7.64
C LYS A 3 -15.21 -16.02 -6.97
N PHE A 4 -14.09 -16.65 -7.36
CA PHE A 4 -12.76 -16.34 -6.81
C PHE A 4 -12.28 -14.93 -7.20
N ASN A 5 -12.44 -14.54 -8.46
CA ASN A 5 -12.08 -13.17 -8.89
C ASN A 5 -12.95 -12.10 -8.21
N ARG A 6 -14.22 -12.39 -7.95
CA ARG A 6 -15.11 -11.47 -7.21
C ARG A 6 -14.65 -11.32 -5.75
N LEU A 7 -14.27 -12.41 -5.11
CA LEU A 7 -13.72 -12.39 -3.74
C LEU A 7 -12.44 -11.55 -3.67
N LEU A 8 -11.50 -11.76 -4.60
CA LEU A 8 -10.26 -10.97 -4.64
C LEU A 8 -10.52 -9.47 -4.82
N LYS A 9 -11.50 -9.08 -5.63
CA LYS A 9 -11.90 -7.67 -5.77
C LYS A 9 -12.45 -7.10 -4.46
N ILE A 10 -13.26 -7.85 -3.74
CA ILE A 10 -13.77 -7.44 -2.42
C ILE A 10 -12.61 -7.26 -1.43
N ILE A 11 -11.70 -8.23 -1.37
CA ILE A 11 -10.51 -8.17 -0.51
C ILE A 11 -9.65 -6.95 -0.88
N PHE A 12 -9.42 -6.71 -2.17
CA PHE A 12 -8.65 -5.55 -2.63
C PHE A 12 -9.28 -4.23 -2.16
N HIS A 13 -10.58 -4.04 -2.38
CA HIS A 13 -11.24 -2.80 -1.98
C HIS A 13 -11.27 -2.63 -0.47
N PHE A 14 -11.49 -3.70 0.29
CA PHE A 14 -11.44 -3.67 1.75
C PHE A 14 -10.03 -3.30 2.24
N THR A 15 -8.99 -3.97 1.75
CA THR A 15 -7.59 -3.67 2.10
C THR A 15 -7.20 -2.25 1.71
N ASN A 16 -7.64 -1.78 0.54
CA ASN A 16 -7.39 -0.42 0.07
C ASN A 16 -8.00 0.63 1.01
N ILE A 17 -9.26 0.47 1.39
CA ILE A 17 -9.94 1.38 2.33
C ILE A 17 -9.24 1.34 3.70
N THR A 18 -8.91 0.17 4.21
CA THR A 18 -8.21 0.00 5.49
C THR A 18 -6.85 0.70 5.47
N LEU A 19 -6.09 0.54 4.38
CA LEU A 19 -4.80 1.20 4.23
C LEU A 19 -4.95 2.72 4.21
N ILE A 20 -5.89 3.26 3.44
CA ILE A 20 -6.16 4.70 3.40
C ILE A 20 -6.52 5.23 4.80
N LEU A 21 -7.38 4.53 5.54
CA LEU A 21 -7.75 4.91 6.90
C LEU A 21 -6.52 4.93 7.84
N PHE A 22 -5.66 3.92 7.76
CA PHE A 22 -4.44 3.86 8.58
C PHE A 22 -3.46 4.98 8.25
N TYR A 23 -3.34 5.36 6.97
CA TYR A 23 -2.48 6.46 6.54
C TYR A 23 -3.00 7.82 6.96
N LEU A 24 -4.30 8.05 6.86
CA LEU A 24 -4.91 9.34 7.17
C LEU A 24 -5.24 9.53 8.65
N TYR A 25 -5.25 8.46 9.46
CA TYR A 25 -5.53 8.56 10.88
C TYR A 25 -4.40 9.34 11.59
N PRO A 26 -4.73 10.34 12.43
CA PRO A 26 -3.74 11.13 13.17
C PRO A 26 -3.15 10.34 14.35
N GLY A 27 -2.30 9.39 14.07
CA GLY A 27 -1.68 8.50 15.04
C GLY A 27 -1.47 7.11 14.47
N SER A 28 -1.03 6.16 15.29
CA SER A 28 -0.84 4.77 14.90
C SER A 28 -1.97 3.90 15.44
N ILE A 29 -2.91 3.50 14.57
CA ILE A 29 -3.96 2.55 14.94
C ILE A 29 -3.33 1.20 15.32
N LEU A 30 -2.34 0.74 14.57
CA LEU A 30 -1.63 -0.51 14.87
C LEU A 30 -0.84 -0.41 16.18
N GLY A 31 -0.21 0.73 16.46
CA GLY A 31 0.46 0.96 17.73
C GLY A 31 -0.50 0.92 18.91
N TYR A 32 -1.71 1.46 18.75
CA TYR A 32 -2.74 1.34 19.77
C TYR A 32 -3.19 -0.11 20.00
N ILE A 33 -3.44 -0.85 18.93
CA ILE A 33 -3.89 -2.26 19.02
C ILE A 33 -2.83 -3.15 19.67
N LEU A 34 -1.54 -2.95 19.32
CA LEU A 34 -0.46 -3.82 19.77
C LEU A 34 0.17 -3.39 21.09
N TYR A 35 0.25 -2.07 21.35
CA TYR A 35 1.00 -1.50 22.48
C TYR A 35 0.17 -0.57 23.35
N ASN A 36 -1.13 -0.40 23.03
CA ASN A 36 -2.02 0.58 23.68
C ASN A 36 -1.46 2.01 23.61
N ASN A 37 -0.75 2.34 22.54
CA ASN A 37 -0.07 3.61 22.35
C ASN A 37 -0.20 4.13 20.91
N PHE A 38 -0.90 5.25 20.72
CA PHE A 38 -1.09 5.87 19.41
C PHE A 38 0.17 6.54 18.83
N THR A 39 1.18 6.77 19.62
CA THR A 39 2.42 7.43 19.17
C THR A 39 3.47 6.43 18.69
N GLU A 40 3.30 5.15 19.01
CA GLU A 40 4.24 4.10 18.64
C GLU A 40 3.84 3.44 17.33
N GLN A 41 4.78 3.34 16.41
CA GLN A 41 4.59 2.65 15.12
C GLN A 41 5.24 1.26 15.22
N PRO A 42 4.47 0.16 15.10
CA PRO A 42 5.08 -1.17 15.02
C PRO A 42 5.93 -1.27 13.75
N GLN A 43 7.14 -1.79 13.89
CA GLN A 43 8.06 -1.98 12.79
C GLN A 43 8.24 -3.47 12.48
N ILE A 44 7.97 -3.86 11.23
CA ILE A 44 8.07 -5.26 10.78
C ILE A 44 9.53 -5.65 10.64
N THR A 45 10.31 -4.84 9.93
CA THR A 45 11.76 -4.99 9.76
C THR A 45 12.43 -3.63 9.83
N ARG A 46 13.73 -3.59 10.10
CA ARG A 46 14.50 -2.34 10.07
C ARG A 46 14.44 -1.71 8.68
N ASP A 47 14.39 -0.39 8.64
CA ASP A 47 14.43 0.34 7.38
C ASP A 47 15.72 0.07 6.62
N PHE A 48 15.61 -0.03 5.31
CA PHE A 48 16.74 -0.27 4.43
C PHE A 48 17.24 1.07 3.89
N SER A 49 18.37 1.57 4.45
CA SER A 49 18.90 2.88 4.09
C SER A 49 17.85 3.98 4.26
N ASN A 50 17.45 4.63 3.17
CA ASN A 50 16.46 5.71 3.14
C ASN A 50 15.07 5.23 2.68
N ILE A 51 14.75 3.94 2.85
CA ILE A 51 13.49 3.33 2.42
C ILE A 51 12.77 2.77 3.64
N SER A 52 11.56 3.27 3.90
CA SER A 52 10.68 2.73 4.94
C SER A 52 10.14 1.36 4.53
N THR A 53 10.55 0.32 5.26
CA THR A 53 10.14 -1.05 4.97
C THR A 53 8.68 -1.32 5.28
N ASN A 54 8.11 -0.69 6.31
CA ASN A 54 6.68 -0.80 6.60
C ASN A 54 5.83 -0.32 5.43
N HIS A 55 6.17 0.83 4.87
CA HIS A 55 5.49 1.44 3.73
C HIS A 55 5.67 0.59 2.46
N PHE A 56 6.87 0.06 2.25
CA PHE A 56 7.16 -0.87 1.16
C PHE A 56 6.26 -2.12 1.25
N TYR A 57 6.19 -2.80 2.40
CA TYR A 57 5.37 -4.00 2.55
C TYR A 57 3.87 -3.71 2.40
N ALA A 58 3.39 -2.60 2.95
CA ALA A 58 1.98 -2.23 2.85
C ALA A 58 1.55 -2.03 1.39
N PHE A 59 2.33 -1.28 0.61
CA PHE A 59 2.03 -1.03 -0.81
C PHE A 59 2.33 -2.24 -1.69
N LEU A 60 3.35 -3.04 -1.39
CA LEU A 60 3.60 -4.30 -2.09
C LEU A 60 2.40 -5.25 -1.95
N PHE A 61 1.93 -5.45 -0.72
CA PHE A 61 0.80 -6.32 -0.44
C PHE A 61 -0.50 -5.85 -1.12
N LEU A 62 -0.84 -4.56 -0.98
CA LEU A 62 -2.00 -3.97 -1.65
C LEU A 62 -1.91 -4.13 -3.17
N SER A 63 -0.73 -3.91 -3.75
CA SER A 63 -0.52 -3.98 -5.19
C SER A 63 -0.61 -5.41 -5.72
N ILE A 64 -0.07 -6.39 -5.00
CA ILE A 64 -0.21 -7.81 -5.37
C ILE A 64 -1.69 -8.20 -5.39
N ILE A 65 -2.46 -7.88 -4.34
CA ILE A 65 -3.89 -8.20 -4.29
C ILE A 65 -4.64 -7.49 -5.42
N GLY A 66 -4.37 -6.20 -5.65
CA GLY A 66 -4.99 -5.43 -6.73
C GLY A 66 -4.71 -6.01 -8.11
N ILE A 67 -3.47 -6.36 -8.40
CA ILE A 67 -3.07 -6.97 -9.66
C ILE A 67 -3.76 -8.33 -9.83
N LEU A 68 -3.72 -9.21 -8.83
CA LEU A 68 -4.37 -10.52 -8.88
C LEU A 68 -5.90 -10.40 -9.07
N ALA A 69 -6.53 -9.43 -8.41
CA ALA A 69 -7.97 -9.18 -8.52
C ALA A 69 -8.40 -8.75 -9.93
N TYR A 70 -7.53 -8.07 -10.67
CA TYR A 70 -7.84 -7.47 -11.97
C TYR A 70 -7.00 -8.02 -13.12
N ILE A 71 -6.18 -9.05 -12.93
CA ILE A 71 -5.24 -9.58 -13.93
C ILE A 71 -5.95 -10.01 -15.24
N LYS A 72 -7.20 -10.46 -15.17
CA LYS A 72 -8.05 -10.87 -16.30
C LYS A 72 -9.08 -9.80 -16.69
N ASP A 73 -9.02 -8.61 -16.09
CA ASP A 73 -9.97 -7.52 -16.32
C ASP A 73 -9.33 -6.46 -17.24
N LYS A 74 -10.13 -5.87 -18.12
CA LYS A 74 -9.71 -4.73 -18.95
C LYS A 74 -9.24 -3.52 -18.13
N LYS A 75 -9.65 -3.46 -16.85
CA LYS A 75 -9.29 -2.37 -15.92
C LYS A 75 -7.91 -2.53 -15.28
N ILE A 76 -7.14 -3.58 -15.58
CA ILE A 76 -5.84 -3.84 -14.93
C ILE A 76 -4.89 -2.63 -14.99
N TYR A 77 -4.77 -1.97 -16.15
CA TYR A 77 -3.90 -0.81 -16.28
C TYR A 77 -4.41 0.42 -15.53
N PHE A 78 -5.73 0.56 -15.39
CA PHE A 78 -6.31 1.59 -14.54
C PHE A 78 -5.97 1.36 -13.06
N ILE A 79 -6.07 0.12 -12.58
CA ILE A 79 -5.71 -0.26 -11.21
C ILE A 79 -4.22 0.00 -10.95
N ILE A 80 -3.34 -0.35 -11.88
CA ILE A 80 -1.90 -0.09 -11.73
C ILE A 80 -1.62 1.42 -11.63
N LYS A 81 -2.21 2.23 -12.50
CA LYS A 81 -2.08 3.70 -12.44
C LYS A 81 -2.63 4.26 -11.13
N TYR A 82 -3.77 3.75 -10.67
CA TYR A 82 -4.37 4.12 -9.40
C TYR A 82 -3.42 3.83 -8.22
N LEU A 83 -2.80 2.65 -8.18
CA LEU A 83 -1.87 2.27 -7.12
C LEU A 83 -0.64 3.18 -7.08
N PHE A 84 -0.06 3.52 -8.24
CA PHE A 84 1.03 4.51 -8.30
C PHE A 84 0.58 5.89 -7.82
N LEU A 85 -0.57 6.36 -8.26
CA LEU A 85 -1.11 7.65 -7.81
C LEU A 85 -1.37 7.64 -6.30
N LEU A 86 -1.99 6.58 -5.78
CA LEU A 86 -2.28 6.42 -4.36
C LEU A 86 -0.99 6.43 -3.51
N SER A 87 0.07 5.74 -3.97
CA SER A 87 1.36 5.68 -3.28
C SER A 87 2.02 7.06 -3.09
N ILE A 88 1.73 7.98 -3.98
CA ILE A 88 2.26 9.35 -3.91
C ILE A 88 1.31 10.23 -3.09
N VAL A 89 0.02 10.20 -3.40
CA VAL A 89 -0.97 11.11 -2.82
C VAL A 89 -1.12 10.92 -1.32
N LEU A 90 -1.11 9.68 -0.82
CA LEU A 90 -1.25 9.42 0.61
C LEU A 90 -0.08 10.02 1.42
N GLU A 91 1.14 9.98 0.89
CA GLU A 91 2.27 10.59 1.59
C GLU A 91 2.19 12.12 1.59
N PHE A 92 1.71 12.72 0.50
CA PHE A 92 1.50 14.17 0.47
C PHE A 92 0.39 14.63 1.44
N PHE A 93 -0.60 13.80 1.74
CA PHE A 93 -1.59 14.12 2.77
C PHE A 93 -0.99 14.27 4.18
N HIS A 94 0.17 13.67 4.44
CA HIS A 94 0.88 13.87 5.71
C HIS A 94 1.34 15.32 5.93
N LEU A 95 1.44 16.14 4.88
CA LEU A 95 1.70 17.58 5.01
C LEU A 95 0.54 18.35 5.66
N ILE A 96 -0.68 17.81 5.59
CA ILE A 96 -1.90 18.47 6.08
C ILE A 96 -2.29 17.93 7.47
N ILE A 97 -1.92 16.69 7.77
CA ILE A 97 -2.25 16.05 9.06
C ILE A 97 -1.24 16.49 10.10
N SER A 98 -1.68 17.27 11.10
CA SER A 98 -0.83 17.93 12.10
C SER A 98 0.04 16.99 12.94
N THR A 99 -0.36 15.72 13.08
CA THR A 99 0.35 14.69 13.86
C THR A 99 1.24 13.79 13.00
N ARG A 100 1.26 14.01 11.69
CA ARG A 100 2.08 13.30 10.71
C ARG A 100 3.08 14.25 10.07
N ALA A 101 4.20 13.71 9.61
CA ALA A 101 5.18 14.45 8.84
C ALA A 101 5.42 13.74 7.51
N PHE A 102 5.52 14.51 6.43
CA PHE A 102 5.99 13.98 5.15
C PHE A 102 7.41 13.44 5.31
N GLN A 103 7.62 12.22 4.86
CA GLN A 103 8.95 11.60 4.87
C GLN A 103 9.27 11.03 3.49
N LEU A 104 10.42 11.44 2.95
CA LEU A 104 10.88 10.93 1.65
C LEU A 104 11.10 9.40 1.68
N SER A 105 11.55 8.86 2.81
CA SER A 105 11.71 7.41 3.02
C SER A 105 10.40 6.65 2.86
N ASP A 106 9.30 7.21 3.35
CA ASP A 106 7.97 6.62 3.28
C ASP A 106 7.43 6.68 1.85
N LEU A 107 7.60 7.82 1.18
CA LEU A 107 7.26 7.97 -0.24
C LEU A 107 8.02 6.97 -1.12
N LEU A 108 9.32 6.80 -0.88
CA LEU A 108 10.14 5.82 -1.60
C LEU A 108 9.67 4.38 -1.32
N GLY A 109 9.36 4.05 -0.07
CA GLY A 109 8.80 2.76 0.31
C GLY A 109 7.49 2.47 -0.44
N ASN A 110 6.55 3.42 -0.42
CA ASN A 110 5.27 3.32 -1.12
C ASN A 110 5.45 3.03 -2.62
N ILE A 111 6.23 3.85 -3.31
CA ILE A 111 6.45 3.72 -4.76
C ILE A 111 7.15 2.41 -5.10
N LEU A 112 8.18 2.03 -4.35
CA LEU A 112 8.92 0.79 -4.58
C LEU A 112 8.05 -0.45 -4.38
N GLY A 113 7.15 -0.45 -3.39
CA GLY A 113 6.20 -1.54 -3.19
C GLY A 113 5.31 -1.77 -4.42
N VAL A 114 4.76 -0.69 -4.99
CA VAL A 114 3.96 -0.76 -6.23
C VAL A 114 4.82 -1.19 -7.41
N LEU A 115 6.02 -0.63 -7.55
CA LEU A 115 6.92 -0.90 -8.66
C LEU A 115 7.34 -2.37 -8.72
N VAL A 116 7.71 -2.96 -7.59
CA VAL A 116 8.09 -4.38 -7.51
C VAL A 116 6.92 -5.28 -7.93
N ALA A 117 5.71 -5.03 -7.41
CA ALA A 117 4.53 -5.78 -7.82
C ALA A 117 4.25 -5.66 -9.33
N PHE A 118 4.42 -4.46 -9.90
CA PHE A 118 4.24 -4.22 -11.33
C PHE A 118 5.28 -4.94 -12.18
N ILE A 119 6.56 -4.93 -11.78
CA ILE A 119 7.63 -5.62 -12.49
C ILE A 119 7.36 -7.14 -12.49
N VAL A 120 7.03 -7.72 -11.34
CA VAL A 120 6.68 -9.14 -11.22
C VAL A 120 5.51 -9.48 -12.14
N TYR A 121 4.45 -8.68 -12.13
CA TYR A 121 3.32 -8.85 -13.05
C TYR A 121 3.75 -8.84 -14.52
N LYS A 122 4.61 -7.90 -14.91
CA LYS A 122 5.10 -7.79 -16.29
C LYS A 122 5.92 -9.02 -16.68
N VAL A 123 6.86 -9.44 -15.85
CA VAL A 123 7.69 -10.63 -16.11
C VAL A 123 6.82 -11.88 -16.28
N LEU A 124 5.86 -12.12 -15.39
CA LEU A 124 4.99 -13.29 -15.45
C LEU A 124 4.01 -13.26 -16.64
N ARG A 125 3.71 -12.10 -17.20
CA ARG A 125 2.81 -11.97 -18.34
C ARG A 125 3.50 -12.23 -19.69
N TYR A 126 4.81 -11.96 -19.78
CA TYR A 126 5.57 -12.05 -21.05
C TYR A 126 6.38 -13.35 -21.15
N ASN A 127 6.42 -14.18 -20.10
CA ASN A 127 6.91 -15.55 -20.12
C ASN A 127 5.74 -16.54 -20.27
#